data_7b9f290e3df89c984c1c9892e8fe3c6f
#
_entry.id   7b9f290e3df89c984c1c9892e8fe3c6f
#
_cell.length_a   1.000
_cell.length_b   1.000
_cell.length_c   1.000
_cell.angle_alpha   90.00
_cell.angle_beta   90.00
_cell.angle_gamma   90.00
#
_symmetry.space_group_name_H-M   'P 1'
#
loop_
_entity.id
_entity.type
_entity.pdbx_description
1 polymer ?
#
loop_
_entity_poly.entity_id
_entity_poly.type
_entity_poly.pdbx_seq_one_letter_code
_entity_poly.pdbx_strand_id
1 'polypeptide(L)'
;MSRIVYYKTILIISLFAYDAILFAKLLRPSKNKDQKEILVINSKRRVYYPIKQEGITYQVNGPARTEFISRYPVLRKKKNSHSFNYVIVLNGTDTIEVNHRYKVQGSIRSVQHPKHRYTYSGNYFINLPKGSHTIEVLKGDNLKYPVLLRLLSKEFETPKKNHKTITPMVHKSSVDIELGDKQLQYFECSKNIPLQVKATGPKTLRIISRLMFSEEMGSQESYRIHVKSGQKVVGTYFFNTERSSSSKVRSKPDIVPGKWRSCELKVPKGENSYSIEVFDEGKAILTRFMLY
;
A
#
# COMPACT_ATOMS: atom_id res chain seq x y z
N MET A 1 -23.51 -62.45 35.64
CA MET A 1 -22.80 -61.17 36.04
C MET A 1 -22.17 -60.56 34.81
N SER A 2 -22.82 -59.57 34.23
CA SER A 2 -22.41 -58.90 33.00
C SER A 2 -21.65 -57.59 33.37
N ARG A 3 -20.41 -57.46 32.98
CA ARG A 3 -19.62 -56.24 33.16
C ARG A 3 -19.87 -55.32 31.92
N ILE A 4 -20.57 -54.24 32.12
CA ILE A 4 -20.75 -53.19 31.14
C ILE A 4 -19.48 -52.29 31.19
N VAL A 5 -18.73 -52.31 30.10
CA VAL A 5 -17.58 -51.41 29.89
C VAL A 5 -18.07 -50.15 29.23
N TYR A 6 -18.04 -48.99 29.95
CA TYR A 6 -18.33 -47.68 29.38
C TYR A 6 -17.12 -47.19 28.67
N TYR A 7 -17.15 -47.11 27.34
CA TYR A 7 -16.20 -46.33 26.54
C TYR A 7 -16.58 -44.85 26.60
N LYS A 8 -15.84 -44.07 27.35
CA LYS A 8 -15.91 -42.61 27.26
C LYS A 8 -15.22 -42.19 25.95
N THR A 9 -16.01 -41.93 24.94
CA THR A 9 -15.54 -41.29 23.71
C THR A 9 -15.27 -39.82 24.03
N ILE A 10 -14.00 -39.45 24.23
CA ILE A 10 -13.58 -38.04 24.33
C ILE A 10 -13.60 -37.49 22.92
N LEU A 11 -14.65 -36.73 22.59
CA LEU A 11 -14.75 -35.95 21.39
C LEU A 11 -13.80 -34.74 21.55
N ILE A 12 -12.56 -34.87 21.07
CA ILE A 12 -11.63 -33.73 20.95
C ILE A 12 -12.14 -32.86 19.80
N ILE A 13 -12.96 -31.86 20.11
CA ILE A 13 -13.27 -30.78 19.20
C ILE A 13 -11.99 -29.94 19.12
N SER A 14 -11.13 -30.25 18.15
CA SER A 14 -10.06 -29.36 17.76
C SER A 14 -10.70 -28.10 17.16
N LEU A 15 -10.83 -27.07 17.98
CA LEU A 15 -11.07 -25.71 17.52
C LEU A 15 -9.84 -25.31 16.69
N PHE A 16 -9.89 -25.60 15.40
CA PHE A 16 -9.04 -24.91 14.44
C PHE A 16 -9.43 -23.43 14.51
N ALA A 17 -8.70 -22.66 15.29
CA ALA A 17 -8.66 -21.21 15.12
C ALA A 17 -8.19 -20.99 13.69
N TYR A 18 -9.12 -20.84 12.76
CA TYR A 18 -8.85 -20.29 11.46
C TYR A 18 -8.33 -18.86 11.70
N ASP A 19 -7.03 -18.71 11.84
CA ASP A 19 -6.41 -17.43 11.53
C ASP A 19 -6.91 -17.09 10.14
N ALA A 20 -7.86 -16.18 10.04
CA ALA A 20 -8.35 -15.68 8.77
C ALA A 20 -7.16 -15.06 8.05
N ILE A 21 -6.50 -15.89 7.23
CA ILE A 21 -5.42 -15.42 6.36
C ILE A 21 -6.13 -14.47 5.41
N LEU A 22 -5.99 -13.18 5.66
CA LEU A 22 -6.55 -12.10 4.84
C LEU A 22 -5.91 -12.16 3.45
N PHE A 23 -6.52 -12.99 2.59
CA PHE A 23 -6.08 -13.13 1.21
C PHE A 23 -6.43 -11.87 0.43
N ALA A 24 -5.43 -11.31 -0.23
CA ALA A 24 -5.67 -10.27 -1.21
C ALA A 24 -6.53 -10.83 -2.35
N LYS A 25 -7.73 -10.27 -2.53
CA LYS A 25 -8.66 -10.64 -3.59
C LYS A 25 -8.25 -9.94 -4.89
N LEU A 26 -8.08 -10.72 -5.96
CA LEU A 26 -7.90 -10.13 -7.30
C LEU A 26 -9.21 -9.49 -7.75
N LEU A 27 -9.17 -8.21 -8.03
CA LEU A 27 -10.28 -7.50 -8.66
C LEU A 27 -10.23 -7.72 -10.18
N ARG A 28 -11.41 -7.95 -10.75
CA ARG A 28 -11.60 -8.04 -12.19
C ARG A 28 -12.27 -6.76 -12.67
N PRO A 29 -11.88 -6.21 -13.82
CA PRO A 29 -12.53 -5.02 -14.36
C PRO A 29 -14.01 -5.32 -14.66
N SER A 30 -14.86 -4.28 -14.60
CA SER A 30 -16.30 -4.37 -14.89
C SER A 30 -16.54 -4.69 -16.36
N LYS A 31 -15.69 -4.15 -17.24
CA LYS A 31 -15.73 -4.35 -18.70
C LYS A 31 -14.43 -5.03 -19.14
N ASN A 32 -14.44 -5.67 -20.33
CA ASN A 32 -13.25 -6.27 -20.96
C ASN A 32 -12.55 -7.35 -20.11
N LYS A 33 -13.31 -8.13 -19.34
CA LYS A 33 -12.80 -9.19 -18.45
C LYS A 33 -11.95 -10.25 -19.17
N ASP A 34 -12.21 -10.48 -20.44
CA ASP A 34 -11.53 -11.51 -21.25
C ASP A 34 -10.20 -11.02 -21.82
N GLN A 35 -9.95 -9.72 -21.81
CA GLN A 35 -8.71 -9.12 -22.26
C GLN A 35 -7.63 -9.20 -21.18
N LYS A 36 -7.30 -10.42 -20.76
CA LYS A 36 -6.30 -10.68 -19.72
C LYS A 36 -4.97 -11.13 -20.32
N GLU A 37 -3.89 -10.77 -19.66
CA GLU A 37 -2.56 -11.30 -19.91
C GLU A 37 -2.05 -12.08 -18.70
N ILE A 38 -1.51 -13.27 -18.93
CA ILE A 38 -1.00 -14.14 -17.87
C ILE A 38 0.52 -14.04 -17.85
N LEU A 39 1.06 -13.51 -16.78
CA LEU A 39 2.49 -13.48 -16.52
C LEU A 39 2.90 -14.61 -15.59
N VAL A 40 3.95 -15.31 -15.94
CA VAL A 40 4.62 -16.29 -15.08
C VAL A 40 5.74 -15.58 -14.33
N ILE A 41 5.60 -15.52 -13.00
CA ILE A 41 6.52 -14.82 -12.10
C ILE A 41 6.85 -15.78 -10.95
N ASN A 42 8.13 -16.15 -10.79
CA ASN A 42 8.57 -17.14 -9.79
C ASN A 42 7.72 -18.43 -9.86
N SER A 43 7.56 -18.98 -11.06
CA SER A 43 6.77 -20.19 -11.36
C SER A 43 5.26 -20.09 -11.06
N LYS A 44 4.76 -18.93 -10.67
CA LYS A 44 3.33 -18.69 -10.39
C LYS A 44 2.68 -17.89 -11.52
N ARG A 45 1.54 -18.35 -12.02
CA ARG A 45 0.72 -17.62 -12.99
C ARG A 45 0.01 -16.47 -12.31
N ARG A 46 0.11 -15.24 -12.87
CA ARG A 46 -0.52 -14.03 -12.39
C ARG A 46 -1.29 -13.35 -13.51
N VAL A 47 -2.56 -13.07 -13.26
CA VAL A 47 -3.42 -12.38 -14.22
C VAL A 47 -3.22 -10.88 -14.11
N TYR A 48 -3.06 -10.23 -15.25
CA TYR A 48 -2.99 -8.79 -15.43
C TYR A 48 -4.02 -8.37 -16.48
N TYR A 49 -4.42 -7.10 -16.47
CA TYR A 49 -5.30 -6.49 -17.46
C TYR A 49 -4.58 -5.31 -18.11
N PRO A 50 -4.55 -5.24 -19.46
CA PRO A 50 -3.91 -4.12 -20.17
C PRO A 50 -4.76 -2.86 -20.06
N ILE A 51 -4.15 -1.74 -19.69
CA ILE A 51 -4.78 -0.41 -19.72
C ILE A 51 -4.72 0.08 -21.17
N LYS A 52 -5.79 -0.10 -21.92
CA LYS A 52 -5.94 0.36 -23.29
C LYS A 52 -6.47 1.79 -23.36
N GLN A 53 -6.76 2.27 -24.55
CA GLN A 53 -7.24 3.66 -24.78
C GLN A 53 -8.54 3.97 -24.04
N GLU A 54 -9.46 2.99 -23.98
CA GLU A 54 -10.74 3.09 -23.28
C GLU A 54 -10.65 3.02 -21.75
N GLY A 55 -9.43 2.80 -21.22
CA GLY A 55 -9.23 2.58 -19.78
C GLY A 55 -9.80 1.26 -19.26
N ILE A 56 -9.73 1.06 -17.97
CA ILE A 56 -10.34 -0.08 -17.25
C ILE A 56 -11.00 0.40 -15.96
N THR A 57 -12.19 -0.12 -15.65
CA THR A 57 -12.99 0.29 -14.50
C THR A 57 -13.20 -0.87 -13.53
N TYR A 58 -13.12 -0.56 -12.23
CA TYR A 58 -13.35 -1.50 -11.13
C TYR A 58 -14.38 -0.95 -10.15
N GLN A 59 -15.18 -1.83 -9.57
CA GLN A 59 -16.05 -1.53 -8.43
C GLN A 59 -15.48 -2.17 -7.19
N VAL A 60 -15.34 -1.41 -6.11
CA VAL A 60 -14.72 -1.85 -4.87
C VAL A 60 -15.54 -1.40 -3.68
N ASN A 61 -15.88 -2.32 -2.79
CA ASN A 61 -16.52 -1.97 -1.53
C ASN A 61 -15.45 -1.79 -0.44
N GLY A 62 -15.49 -0.63 0.21
CA GLY A 62 -14.66 -0.33 1.38
C GLY A 62 -15.38 -0.68 2.70
N PRO A 63 -14.65 -0.68 3.83
CA PRO A 63 -13.25 -0.23 3.93
C PRO A 63 -12.28 -1.27 3.35
N ALA A 64 -11.37 -0.83 2.49
CA ALA A 64 -10.40 -1.71 1.85
C ALA A 64 -9.11 -0.98 1.49
N ARG A 65 -8.01 -1.71 1.42
CA ARG A 65 -6.78 -1.27 0.78
C ARG A 65 -6.71 -1.86 -0.62
N THR A 66 -6.60 -1.02 -1.63
CA THR A 66 -6.34 -1.45 -3.00
C THR A 66 -4.85 -1.37 -3.30
N GLU A 67 -4.30 -2.40 -3.93
CA GLU A 67 -2.91 -2.49 -4.37
C GLU A 67 -2.87 -2.58 -5.89
N PHE A 68 -2.33 -1.56 -6.54
CA PHE A 68 -2.10 -1.47 -7.98
C PHE A 68 -0.71 -1.99 -8.29
N ILE A 69 -0.62 -3.17 -8.88
CA ILE A 69 0.64 -3.79 -9.30
C ILE A 69 0.73 -3.63 -10.80
N SER A 70 1.58 -2.70 -11.25
CA SER A 70 1.70 -2.35 -12.66
C SER A 70 3.05 -2.79 -13.25
N ARG A 71 3.05 -3.16 -14.54
CA ARG A 71 4.24 -3.53 -15.30
C ARG A 71 4.14 -3.01 -16.72
N TYR A 72 5.28 -2.62 -17.27
CA TYR A 72 5.34 -2.15 -18.65
C TYR A 72 6.00 -3.20 -19.55
N PRO A 73 5.37 -3.56 -20.69
CA PRO A 73 5.96 -4.48 -21.67
C PRO A 73 7.07 -3.80 -22.46
N VAL A 74 8.13 -4.53 -22.72
CA VAL A 74 9.32 -4.08 -23.44
C VAL A 74 9.69 -5.10 -24.52
N LEU A 75 9.62 -4.71 -25.79
CA LEU A 75 9.95 -5.60 -26.91
C LEU A 75 11.44 -5.57 -27.25
N ARG A 76 12.07 -4.40 -27.18
CA ARG A 76 13.47 -4.23 -27.53
C ARG A 76 14.27 -3.73 -26.33
N LYS A 77 15.34 -4.42 -25.98
CA LYS A 77 16.22 -4.09 -24.87
C LYS A 77 17.21 -2.96 -25.27
N LYS A 78 16.71 -1.77 -25.59
CA LYS A 78 17.57 -0.62 -25.91
C LYS A 78 17.99 0.20 -24.68
N LYS A 79 17.25 0.13 -23.55
CA LYS A 79 17.50 0.91 -22.35
C LYS A 79 17.47 0.01 -21.12
N ASN A 80 18.26 0.35 -20.10
CA ASN A 80 18.27 -0.39 -18.83
C ASN A 80 17.02 -0.15 -17.97
N SER A 81 16.37 1.01 -18.12
CA SER A 81 15.16 1.36 -17.37
C SER A 81 14.12 1.98 -18.31
N HIS A 82 12.85 1.74 -17.97
CA HIS A 82 11.71 2.23 -18.73
C HIS A 82 10.78 3.00 -17.80
N SER A 83 10.40 4.20 -18.21
CA SER A 83 9.37 5.00 -17.55
C SER A 83 8.01 4.62 -18.13
N PHE A 84 6.99 4.58 -17.29
CA PHE A 84 5.61 4.40 -17.69
C PHE A 84 4.70 5.06 -16.65
N ASN A 85 3.54 5.47 -17.09
CA ASN A 85 2.57 6.18 -16.27
C ASN A 85 1.14 5.70 -16.59
N TYR A 86 0.24 6.01 -15.70
CA TYR A 86 -1.20 5.87 -15.86
C TYR A 86 -1.91 6.80 -14.88
N VAL A 87 -3.18 7.05 -15.11
CA VAL A 87 -3.99 7.92 -14.28
C VAL A 87 -5.06 7.08 -13.59
N ILE A 88 -5.26 7.30 -12.30
CA ILE A 88 -6.35 6.70 -11.52
C ILE A 88 -7.37 7.81 -11.26
N VAL A 89 -8.62 7.57 -11.63
CA VAL A 89 -9.75 8.43 -11.29
C VAL A 89 -10.59 7.69 -10.25
N LEU A 90 -10.69 8.26 -9.06
CA LEU A 90 -11.44 7.69 -7.95
C LEU A 90 -12.78 8.42 -7.81
N ASN A 91 -13.88 7.68 -7.89
CA ASN A 91 -15.26 8.18 -7.79
C ASN A 91 -15.61 9.31 -8.77
N GLY A 92 -14.89 9.42 -9.88
CA GLY A 92 -15.08 10.47 -10.88
C GLY A 92 -14.56 11.86 -10.48
N THR A 93 -13.97 12.02 -9.31
CA THR A 93 -13.52 13.31 -8.77
C THR A 93 -12.02 13.41 -8.55
N ASP A 94 -11.46 12.46 -7.84
CA ASP A 94 -10.03 12.48 -7.47
C ASP A 94 -9.17 11.89 -8.60
N THR A 95 -8.35 12.71 -9.21
CA THR A 95 -7.42 12.31 -10.26
C THR A 95 -6.01 12.16 -9.70
N ILE A 96 -5.42 10.98 -9.86
CA ILE A 96 -4.10 10.62 -9.31
C ILE A 96 -3.20 10.17 -10.45
N GLU A 97 -2.16 10.94 -10.74
CA GLU A 97 -1.12 10.52 -11.67
C GLU A 97 -0.14 9.57 -10.99
N VAL A 98 0.11 8.43 -11.63
CA VAL A 98 1.06 7.42 -11.17
C VAL A 98 2.19 7.29 -12.17
N ASN A 99 3.39 7.63 -11.74
CA ASN A 99 4.60 7.58 -12.54
C ASN A 99 5.57 6.54 -11.98
N HIS A 100 6.12 5.71 -12.86
CA HIS A 100 7.07 4.67 -12.52
C HIS A 100 8.28 4.67 -13.45
N ARG A 101 9.44 4.29 -12.91
CA ARG A 101 10.65 4.03 -13.69
C ARG A 101 11.37 2.81 -13.16
N TYR A 102 11.36 1.72 -13.93
CA TYR A 102 11.95 0.45 -13.49
C TYR A 102 12.80 -0.22 -14.57
N LYS A 103 13.77 -1.01 -14.11
CA LYS A 103 14.55 -1.92 -14.95
C LYS A 103 13.68 -3.08 -15.45
N VAL A 104 14.12 -3.74 -16.52
CA VAL A 104 13.51 -4.98 -17.02
C VAL A 104 13.83 -6.13 -16.06
N GLN A 105 12.81 -6.91 -15.72
CA GLN A 105 12.94 -8.14 -14.93
C GLN A 105 12.98 -9.35 -15.89
N GLY A 106 14.17 -9.91 -16.06
CA GLY A 106 14.42 -10.97 -17.08
C GLY A 106 13.70 -12.29 -16.82
N SER A 107 13.29 -12.58 -15.58
CA SER A 107 12.65 -13.85 -15.18
C SER A 107 11.15 -13.94 -15.51
N ILE A 108 10.53 -12.84 -15.99
CA ILE A 108 9.10 -12.82 -16.29
C ILE A 108 8.85 -13.24 -17.72
N ARG A 109 7.83 -14.07 -17.90
CA ARG A 109 7.34 -14.52 -19.21
C ARG A 109 5.84 -14.29 -19.29
N SER A 110 5.37 -13.87 -20.46
CA SER A 110 3.94 -13.88 -20.79
C SER A 110 3.57 -15.18 -21.48
N VAL A 111 2.38 -15.68 -21.19
CA VAL A 111 1.81 -16.83 -21.88
C VAL A 111 1.37 -16.44 -23.29
N GLN A 112 0.72 -15.27 -23.44
CA GLN A 112 0.20 -14.79 -24.74
C GLN A 112 1.28 -14.15 -25.60
N HIS A 113 2.27 -13.49 -24.97
CA HIS A 113 3.33 -12.77 -25.66
C HIS A 113 4.72 -13.22 -25.20
N PRO A 114 5.19 -14.42 -25.57
CA PRO A 114 6.44 -15.01 -25.04
C PRO A 114 7.70 -14.21 -25.40
N LYS A 115 7.65 -13.39 -26.47
CA LYS A 115 8.77 -12.53 -26.89
C LYS A 115 8.85 -11.22 -26.09
N HIS A 116 7.81 -10.85 -25.36
CA HIS A 116 7.80 -9.64 -24.53
C HIS A 116 8.62 -9.83 -23.25
N ARG A 117 9.26 -8.76 -22.82
CA ARG A 117 9.88 -8.62 -21.50
C ARG A 117 9.06 -7.63 -20.70
N TYR A 118 9.23 -7.61 -19.38
CA TYR A 118 8.45 -6.76 -18.50
C TYR A 118 9.35 -6.08 -17.47
N THR A 119 9.00 -4.86 -17.11
CA THR A 119 9.68 -4.16 -16.01
C THR A 119 9.43 -4.84 -14.66
N TYR A 120 10.23 -4.51 -13.65
CA TYR A 120 9.82 -4.73 -12.26
C TYR A 120 8.47 -4.06 -12.01
N SER A 121 7.73 -4.55 -11.02
CA SER A 121 6.42 -3.98 -10.68
C SER A 121 6.57 -2.60 -10.04
N GLY A 122 5.74 -1.67 -10.48
CA GLY A 122 5.37 -0.49 -9.71
C GLY A 122 4.21 -0.84 -8.79
N ASN A 123 4.31 -0.52 -7.50
CA ASN A 123 3.25 -0.79 -6.54
C ASN A 123 2.73 0.53 -5.99
N TYR A 124 1.42 0.75 -6.15
CA TYR A 124 0.71 1.92 -5.65
C TYR A 124 -0.47 1.46 -4.79
N PHE A 125 -0.74 2.16 -3.69
CA PHE A 125 -1.75 1.74 -2.74
C PHE A 125 -2.73 2.88 -2.45
N ILE A 126 -4.02 2.58 -2.44
CA ILE A 126 -5.08 3.50 -2.03
C ILE A 126 -5.90 2.85 -0.92
N ASN A 127 -6.10 3.58 0.17
CA ASN A 127 -7.00 3.17 1.22
C ASN A 127 -8.39 3.78 0.97
N LEU A 128 -9.37 2.91 0.75
CA LEU A 128 -10.75 3.29 0.51
C LEU A 128 -11.51 3.29 1.85
N PRO A 129 -12.29 4.34 2.16
CA PRO A 129 -13.17 4.36 3.31
C PRO A 129 -14.36 3.40 3.12
N LYS A 130 -15.24 3.31 4.12
CA LYS A 130 -16.49 2.53 4.03
C LYS A 130 -17.38 3.10 2.93
N GLY A 131 -17.94 2.24 2.10
CA GLY A 131 -18.83 2.59 0.99
C GLY A 131 -18.45 1.88 -0.30
N SER A 132 -19.22 2.16 -1.36
CA SER A 132 -18.94 1.68 -2.72
C SER A 132 -18.09 2.72 -3.46
N HIS A 133 -17.03 2.26 -4.13
CA HIS A 133 -16.09 3.11 -4.86
C HIS A 133 -15.92 2.63 -6.28
N THR A 134 -15.87 3.58 -7.20
CA THR A 134 -15.51 3.34 -8.59
C THR A 134 -14.07 3.77 -8.80
N ILE A 135 -13.26 2.88 -9.35
CA ILE A 135 -11.87 3.14 -9.72
C ILE A 135 -11.77 2.98 -11.22
N GLU A 136 -11.50 4.07 -11.91
CA GLU A 136 -11.18 4.07 -13.32
C GLU A 136 -9.68 4.25 -13.49
N VAL A 137 -9.05 3.46 -14.37
CA VAL A 137 -7.62 3.56 -14.65
C VAL A 137 -7.44 3.83 -16.13
N LEU A 138 -6.92 5.01 -16.43
CA LEU A 138 -6.73 5.51 -17.77
C LEU A 138 -5.28 5.31 -18.22
N LYS A 139 -5.11 5.15 -19.53
CA LYS A 139 -3.79 5.05 -20.15
C LYS A 139 -3.03 6.36 -19.96
N GLY A 140 -1.77 6.24 -19.58
CA GLY A 140 -0.86 7.38 -19.54
C GLY A 140 -0.39 7.82 -20.93
N ASP A 141 0.12 9.03 -20.99
CA ASP A 141 0.57 9.66 -22.22
C ASP A 141 1.84 9.03 -22.78
N ASN A 142 2.00 9.13 -24.09
CA ASN A 142 3.21 8.76 -24.84
C ASN A 142 3.69 7.30 -24.65
N LEU A 143 2.80 6.39 -24.30
CA LEU A 143 3.10 4.98 -24.14
C LEU A 143 2.84 4.20 -25.43
N LYS A 144 3.88 3.52 -25.93
CA LYS A 144 3.77 2.67 -27.12
C LYS A 144 2.93 1.42 -26.87
N TYR A 145 3.03 0.85 -25.67
CA TYR A 145 2.34 -0.39 -25.28
C TYR A 145 1.45 -0.13 -24.07
N PRO A 146 0.36 -0.88 -23.89
CA PRO A 146 -0.48 -0.75 -22.71
C PRO A 146 0.29 -1.19 -21.45
N VAL A 147 0.12 -0.44 -20.37
CA VAL A 147 0.57 -0.87 -19.04
C VAL A 147 -0.28 -2.05 -18.61
N LEU A 148 0.34 -3.08 -18.08
CA LEU A 148 -0.37 -4.23 -17.50
C LEU A 148 -0.64 -3.95 -16.01
N LEU A 149 -1.89 -3.98 -15.61
CA LEU A 149 -2.34 -3.75 -14.25
C LEU A 149 -2.93 -5.01 -13.63
N ARG A 150 -2.55 -5.28 -12.40
CA ARG A 150 -3.16 -6.25 -11.50
C ARG A 150 -3.63 -5.52 -10.26
N LEU A 151 -4.94 -5.41 -10.07
CA LEU A 151 -5.53 -4.74 -8.92
C LEU A 151 -5.95 -5.77 -7.88
N LEU A 152 -5.46 -5.59 -6.65
CA LEU A 152 -5.82 -6.41 -5.50
C LEU A 152 -6.59 -5.58 -4.49
N SER A 153 -7.57 -6.17 -3.84
CA SER A 153 -8.24 -5.61 -2.67
C SER A 153 -7.91 -6.45 -1.44
N LYS A 154 -7.57 -5.78 -0.34
CA LYS A 154 -7.32 -6.37 0.98
C LYS A 154 -8.15 -5.65 2.01
N GLU A 155 -8.65 -6.37 2.98
CA GLU A 155 -9.20 -5.77 4.19
C GLU A 155 -8.07 -5.15 5.01
N PHE A 156 -8.42 -4.17 5.86
CA PHE A 156 -7.46 -3.62 6.82
C PHE A 156 -7.15 -4.68 7.88
N GLU A 157 -5.87 -4.95 8.09
CA GLU A 157 -5.45 -5.82 9.18
C GLU A 157 -5.73 -5.11 10.52
N THR A 158 -6.43 -5.79 11.43
CA THR A 158 -6.57 -5.33 12.80
C THR A 158 -5.20 -5.41 13.49
N PRO A 159 -4.72 -4.34 14.14
CA PRO A 159 -3.44 -4.38 14.82
C PRO A 159 -3.43 -5.49 15.87
N LYS A 160 -2.40 -6.32 15.87
CA LYS A 160 -2.21 -7.31 16.92
C LYS A 160 -2.02 -6.61 18.26
N LYS A 161 -2.58 -7.16 19.35
CA LYS A 161 -2.44 -6.59 20.71
C LYS A 161 -0.97 -6.45 21.12
N ASN A 162 -0.14 -7.41 20.74
CA ASN A 162 1.29 -7.41 21.03
C ASN A 162 2.05 -6.74 19.89
N HIS A 163 2.39 -5.48 20.03
CA HIS A 163 3.23 -4.73 19.09
C HIS A 163 4.33 -3.97 19.84
N LYS A 164 5.46 -3.82 19.15
CA LYS A 164 6.57 -2.98 19.63
C LYS A 164 6.54 -1.66 18.87
N THR A 165 6.55 -0.54 19.58
CA THR A 165 6.82 0.77 18.95
C THR A 165 8.30 0.84 18.59
N ILE A 166 8.60 1.36 17.40
CA ILE A 166 9.97 1.53 16.91
C ILE A 166 10.27 3.01 16.76
N THR A 167 11.43 3.42 17.25
CA THR A 167 12.00 4.74 16.99
C THR A 167 12.77 4.73 15.67
N PRO A 168 12.61 5.69 14.78
CA PRO A 168 13.45 5.84 13.60
C PRO A 168 14.91 6.03 13.99
N MET A 169 15.84 5.45 13.22
CA MET A 169 17.28 5.62 13.44
C MET A 169 17.74 7.02 13.04
N VAL A 170 17.12 7.57 11.99
CA VAL A 170 17.37 8.92 11.51
C VAL A 170 16.07 9.69 11.55
N HIS A 171 16.03 10.75 12.33
CA HIS A 171 14.94 11.72 12.44
C HIS A 171 15.48 13.08 12.87
N LYS A 172 14.82 14.16 12.47
CA LYS A 172 15.18 15.52 12.87
C LYS A 172 14.57 15.90 14.22
N SER A 173 13.27 15.63 14.39
CA SER A 173 12.51 16.00 15.57
C SER A 173 11.46 14.98 15.93
N SER A 174 11.17 14.87 17.21
CA SER A 174 10.01 14.15 17.73
C SER A 174 9.02 15.16 18.32
N VAL A 175 7.74 14.83 18.23
CA VAL A 175 6.62 15.65 18.71
C VAL A 175 5.65 14.78 19.45
N ASP A 176 5.12 15.28 20.55
CA ASP A 176 4.08 14.61 21.29
C ASP A 176 2.70 15.09 20.85
N ILE A 177 1.86 14.14 20.51
CA ILE A 177 0.44 14.37 20.19
C ILE A 177 -0.40 13.97 21.37
N GLU A 178 -1.20 14.92 21.85
CA GLU A 178 -2.23 14.70 22.87
C GLU A 178 -3.51 14.16 22.23
N LEU A 179 -4.03 13.05 22.77
CA LEU A 179 -5.24 12.36 22.33
C LEU A 179 -6.07 12.04 23.58
N GLY A 180 -6.92 12.97 24.02
CA GLY A 180 -7.55 12.89 25.35
C GLY A 180 -6.47 12.81 26.43
N ASP A 181 -6.52 11.79 27.27
CA ASP A 181 -5.56 11.57 28.37
C ASP A 181 -4.26 10.88 27.94
N LYS A 182 -4.10 10.60 26.63
CA LYS A 182 -2.91 9.89 26.12
C LYS A 182 -1.99 10.84 25.40
N GLN A 183 -0.70 10.71 25.71
CA GLN A 183 0.38 11.37 24.99
C GLN A 183 1.13 10.33 24.15
N LEU A 184 1.27 10.60 22.87
CA LEU A 184 1.89 9.68 21.92
C LEU A 184 2.99 10.39 21.15
N GLN A 185 4.20 9.84 21.20
CA GLN A 185 5.34 10.33 20.44
C GLN A 185 5.20 10.01 18.95
N TYR A 186 5.42 11.02 18.13
CA TYR A 186 5.49 10.97 16.67
C TYR A 186 6.79 11.63 16.20
N PHE A 187 7.16 11.35 14.94
CA PHE A 187 8.35 11.89 14.29
C PHE A 187 7.94 12.65 13.04
N GLU A 188 8.50 13.84 12.87
CA GLU A 188 8.26 14.64 11.67
C GLU A 188 8.91 14.01 10.44
N CYS A 189 8.18 14.02 9.33
CA CYS A 189 8.62 13.50 8.04
C CYS A 189 8.11 14.39 6.92
N SER A 190 8.98 14.71 5.98
CA SER A 190 8.65 15.42 4.74
C SER A 190 9.49 14.88 3.59
N LYS A 191 9.37 15.46 2.40
CA LYS A 191 10.22 15.13 1.27
C LYS A 191 11.71 15.38 1.57
N ASN A 192 12.02 16.49 2.27
CA ASN A 192 13.36 16.90 2.59
C ASN A 192 13.88 16.37 3.95
N ILE A 193 13.01 15.77 4.74
CA ILE A 193 13.30 15.19 6.05
C ILE A 193 12.78 13.74 6.07
N PRO A 194 13.41 12.83 5.33
CA PRO A 194 13.02 11.43 5.33
C PRO A 194 13.38 10.75 6.66
N LEU A 195 12.59 9.77 7.07
CA LEU A 195 12.87 8.95 8.24
C LEU A 195 13.48 7.62 7.81
N GLN A 196 14.45 7.13 8.59
CA GLN A 196 15.00 5.80 8.39
C GLN A 196 14.62 4.87 9.54
N VAL A 197 14.05 3.72 9.20
CA VAL A 197 13.57 2.73 10.15
C VAL A 197 14.22 1.38 9.87
N LYS A 198 14.78 0.75 10.90
CA LYS A 198 15.21 -0.65 10.86
C LYS A 198 14.14 -1.55 11.45
N ALA A 199 13.90 -2.67 10.79
CA ALA A 199 12.97 -3.69 11.26
C ALA A 199 13.50 -5.09 10.98
N THR A 200 13.42 -5.97 11.97
CA THR A 200 13.81 -7.38 11.84
C THR A 200 12.57 -8.23 11.64
N GLY A 201 12.52 -8.93 10.51
CA GLY A 201 11.43 -9.84 10.15
C GLY A 201 11.74 -11.33 10.35
N PRO A 202 10.75 -12.20 10.10
CA PRO A 202 9.49 -11.94 9.41
C PRO A 202 8.45 -11.27 10.32
N LYS A 203 8.05 -10.06 9.99
CA LYS A 203 7.10 -9.24 10.76
C LYS A 203 6.31 -8.30 9.84
N THR A 204 5.36 -7.58 10.42
CA THR A 204 4.65 -6.49 9.74
C THR A 204 5.05 -5.17 10.38
N LEU A 205 5.57 -4.24 9.57
CA LEU A 205 5.81 -2.86 9.94
C LEU A 205 4.56 -2.04 9.57
N ARG A 206 3.92 -1.47 10.58
CA ARG A 206 2.83 -0.52 10.40
C ARG A 206 3.36 0.90 10.56
N ILE A 207 3.09 1.72 9.58
CA ILE A 207 3.40 3.15 9.55
C ILE A 207 2.10 3.89 9.79
N ILE A 208 1.98 4.57 10.92
CA ILE A 208 0.85 5.45 11.23
C ILE A 208 1.29 6.86 10.87
N SER A 209 0.44 7.60 10.18
CA SER A 209 0.75 8.96 9.74
C SER A 209 -0.42 9.91 10.00
N ARG A 210 -0.10 11.17 10.24
CA ARG A 210 -1.03 12.30 10.34
C ARG A 210 -0.49 13.46 9.53
N LEU A 211 -1.25 13.98 8.60
CA LEU A 211 -0.85 15.19 7.87
C LEU A 211 -0.75 16.36 8.86
N MET A 212 0.27 17.17 8.70
CA MET A 212 0.39 18.46 9.41
C MET A 212 -0.34 19.51 8.57
N PHE A 213 -1.53 19.91 9.01
CA PHE A 213 -2.30 20.93 8.31
C PHE A 213 -1.75 22.31 8.63
N SER A 214 -1.43 23.09 7.61
CA SER A 214 -1.17 24.51 7.70
C SER A 214 -2.47 25.32 7.58
N GLU A 215 -2.42 26.62 7.85
CA GLU A 215 -3.59 27.50 7.72
C GLU A 215 -4.11 27.59 6.29
N GLU A 216 -3.21 27.50 5.31
CA GLU A 216 -3.54 27.59 3.87
C GLU A 216 -4.24 26.33 3.33
N MET A 217 -4.17 25.20 4.05
CA MET A 217 -4.79 23.95 3.62
C MET A 217 -6.29 23.95 3.93
N GLY A 218 -7.07 23.31 3.07
CA GLY A 218 -8.52 23.12 3.28
C GLY A 218 -8.86 22.24 4.50
N SER A 219 -10.14 21.93 4.65
CA SER A 219 -10.62 21.01 5.71
C SER A 219 -10.22 19.55 5.43
N GLN A 220 -10.03 19.20 4.17
CA GLN A 220 -9.63 17.89 3.68
C GLN A 220 -8.44 18.03 2.74
N GLU A 221 -7.49 17.11 2.86
CA GLU A 221 -6.28 17.07 2.05
C GLU A 221 -5.87 15.65 1.73
N SER A 222 -5.13 15.50 0.63
CA SER A 222 -4.48 14.25 0.27
C SER A 222 -2.96 14.35 0.44
N TYR A 223 -2.32 13.20 0.64
CA TYR A 223 -0.85 13.11 0.64
C TYR A 223 -0.40 11.71 0.27
N ARG A 224 0.84 11.62 -0.21
CA ARG A 224 1.46 10.36 -0.61
C ARG A 224 2.72 10.09 0.21
N ILE A 225 2.88 8.86 0.64
CA ILE A 225 4.08 8.38 1.32
C ILE A 225 4.83 7.42 0.39
N HIS A 226 6.10 7.67 0.16
CA HIS A 226 7.03 6.71 -0.43
C HIS A 226 7.70 5.90 0.67
N VAL A 227 7.69 4.57 0.52
CA VAL A 227 8.52 3.67 1.30
C VAL A 227 9.57 3.08 0.38
N LYS A 228 10.84 3.28 0.71
CA LYS A 228 11.99 2.81 -0.07
C LYS A 228 12.80 1.78 0.72
N SER A 229 13.40 0.82 0.03
CA SER A 229 14.44 -0.05 0.55
C SER A 229 15.68 0.13 -0.32
N GLY A 230 16.70 0.79 0.20
CA GLY A 230 17.80 1.34 -0.60
C GLY A 230 17.25 2.32 -1.64
N GLN A 231 17.63 2.13 -2.90
CA GLN A 231 17.17 2.97 -4.03
C GLN A 231 15.81 2.54 -4.61
N LYS A 232 15.24 1.44 -4.10
CA LYS A 232 14.00 0.87 -4.65
C LYS A 232 12.80 1.38 -3.88
N VAL A 233 11.83 1.99 -4.58
CA VAL A 233 10.50 2.25 -4.03
C VAL A 233 9.77 0.92 -3.90
N VAL A 234 9.44 0.51 -2.67
CA VAL A 234 8.70 -0.72 -2.38
C VAL A 234 7.20 -0.49 -2.33
N GLY A 235 6.77 0.75 -2.12
CA GLY A 235 5.37 1.15 -2.20
C GLY A 235 5.18 2.66 -2.15
N THR A 236 4.15 3.14 -2.84
CA THR A 236 3.61 4.49 -2.73
C THR A 236 2.20 4.38 -2.18
N TYR A 237 1.92 5.08 -1.09
CA TYR A 237 0.65 5.02 -0.39
C TYR A 237 -0.04 6.37 -0.47
N PHE A 238 -1.23 6.39 -1.05
CA PHE A 238 -2.08 7.58 -1.14
C PHE A 238 -3.11 7.57 -0.01
N PHE A 239 -3.29 8.73 0.62
CA PHE A 239 -4.23 8.95 1.70
C PHE A 239 -5.00 10.25 1.51
N ASN A 240 -6.30 10.18 1.74
CA ASN A 240 -7.14 11.34 2.02
C ASN A 240 -7.33 11.45 3.53
N THR A 241 -7.25 12.65 4.06
CA THR A 241 -7.42 12.94 5.49
C THR A 241 -8.08 14.28 5.71
N GLU A 242 -8.63 14.48 6.87
CA GLU A 242 -9.24 15.70 7.33
C GLU A 242 -8.61 16.18 8.64
N ARG A 243 -8.77 17.43 8.99
CA ARG A 243 -8.30 18.00 10.26
C ARG A 243 -8.86 17.20 11.43
N SER A 244 -8.07 16.91 12.44
CA SER A 244 -8.52 16.25 13.66
C SER A 244 -8.99 17.27 14.69
N SER A 245 -10.20 17.11 15.20
CA SER A 245 -10.73 17.92 16.31
C SER A 245 -10.27 17.44 17.68
N SER A 246 -9.76 16.19 17.78
CA SER A 246 -9.44 15.53 19.05
C SER A 246 -7.94 15.36 19.31
N SER A 247 -7.07 15.86 18.44
CA SER A 247 -5.62 15.75 18.62
C SER A 247 -4.94 17.11 18.52
N LYS A 248 -3.99 17.35 19.43
CA LYS A 248 -3.21 18.60 19.51
C LYS A 248 -1.72 18.30 19.55
N VAL A 249 -0.92 19.15 18.95
CA VAL A 249 0.55 19.14 19.07
C VAL A 249 0.95 20.18 20.09
N ARG A 250 1.39 19.75 21.26
CA ARG A 250 1.70 20.66 22.38
C ARG A 250 2.82 21.65 22.06
N SER A 251 3.87 21.17 21.40
CA SER A 251 5.05 21.98 21.06
C SER A 251 4.85 22.91 19.86
N LYS A 252 3.78 22.75 19.10
CA LYS A 252 3.48 23.50 17.86
C LYS A 252 1.97 23.75 17.75
N PRO A 253 1.42 24.72 18.51
CA PRO A 253 -0.03 24.97 18.57
C PRO A 253 -0.63 25.38 17.21
N ASP A 254 0.17 25.98 16.32
CA ASP A 254 -0.24 26.41 14.98
C ASP A 254 -0.45 25.25 14.02
N ILE A 255 -0.04 24.01 14.40
CA ILE A 255 -0.19 22.83 13.58
C ILE A 255 -1.36 21.99 14.04
N VAL A 256 -2.34 21.81 13.14
CA VAL A 256 -3.45 20.91 13.39
C VAL A 256 -3.13 19.55 12.77
N PRO A 257 -2.99 18.48 13.58
CA PRO A 257 -2.80 17.15 13.05
C PRO A 257 -4.04 16.67 12.31
N GLY A 258 -3.85 16.00 11.18
CA GLY A 258 -4.93 15.28 10.50
C GLY A 258 -5.39 14.05 11.27
N LYS A 259 -6.57 13.53 10.93
CA LYS A 259 -6.99 12.20 11.38
C LYS A 259 -5.95 11.18 10.93
N TRP A 260 -5.63 10.22 11.78
CA TRP A 260 -4.59 9.24 11.47
C TRP A 260 -4.94 8.35 10.28
N ARG A 261 -3.91 7.99 9.53
CA ARG A 261 -3.93 6.99 8.47
C ARG A 261 -2.83 5.97 8.72
N SER A 262 -2.91 4.82 8.13
CA SER A 262 -1.83 3.84 8.24
C SER A 262 -1.65 3.01 7.00
N CYS A 263 -0.41 2.57 6.79
CA CYS A 263 -0.07 1.52 5.84
C CYS A 263 0.75 0.43 6.53
N GLU A 264 0.82 -0.71 5.88
CA GLU A 264 1.52 -1.89 6.38
C GLU A 264 2.44 -2.45 5.32
N LEU A 265 3.64 -2.82 5.77
CA LEU A 265 4.69 -3.42 4.96
C LEU A 265 5.09 -4.75 5.58
N LYS A 266 5.10 -5.82 4.78
CA LYS A 266 5.67 -7.10 5.20
C LYS A 266 7.20 -7.00 5.19
N VAL A 267 7.80 -7.18 6.36
CA VAL A 267 9.26 -7.20 6.56
C VAL A 267 9.76 -8.61 6.32
N PRO A 268 10.64 -8.85 5.34
CA PRO A 268 11.23 -10.16 5.11
C PRO A 268 12.10 -10.63 6.29
N LYS A 269 12.43 -11.92 6.32
CA LYS A 269 13.35 -12.49 7.33
C LYS A 269 14.68 -11.74 7.32
N GLY A 270 15.21 -11.48 8.50
CA GLY A 270 16.45 -10.75 8.72
C GLY A 270 16.25 -9.25 8.96
N GLU A 271 17.36 -8.52 9.04
CA GLU A 271 17.36 -7.06 9.23
C GLU A 271 17.07 -6.35 7.90
N ASN A 272 16.15 -5.42 7.94
CA ASN A 272 15.75 -4.64 6.78
C ASN A 272 15.69 -3.16 7.15
N SER A 273 16.16 -2.30 6.24
CA SER A 273 16.11 -0.84 6.39
C SER A 273 15.16 -0.23 5.38
N TYR A 274 14.37 0.72 5.85
CA TYR A 274 13.39 1.45 5.06
C TYR A 274 13.57 2.94 5.24
N SER A 275 13.50 3.69 4.13
CA SER A 275 13.36 5.14 4.13
C SER A 275 11.90 5.50 3.86
N ILE A 276 11.35 6.36 4.68
CA ILE A 276 9.98 6.87 4.57
C ILE A 276 10.05 8.35 4.28
N GLU A 277 9.41 8.82 3.23
CA GLU A 277 9.35 10.21 2.83
C GLU A 277 7.95 10.59 2.33
N VAL A 278 7.60 11.87 2.45
CA VAL A 278 6.41 12.42 1.78
C VAL A 278 6.78 12.70 0.33
N PHE A 279 5.96 12.24 -0.61
CA PHE A 279 6.20 12.48 -2.04
C PHE A 279 5.85 13.90 -2.44
N ASP A 280 4.77 14.44 -1.87
CA ASP A 280 4.21 15.74 -2.24
C ASP A 280 5.03 16.89 -1.64
N GLU A 281 5.39 17.86 -2.46
CA GLU A 281 6.10 19.06 -2.02
C GLU A 281 5.21 19.92 -1.13
N GLY A 282 5.83 20.64 -0.20
CA GLY A 282 5.12 21.49 0.76
C GLY A 282 4.31 20.76 1.82
N LYS A 283 4.22 19.42 1.77
CA LYS A 283 3.50 18.62 2.78
C LYS A 283 4.46 17.95 3.76
N ALA A 284 4.05 17.95 5.02
CA ALA A 284 4.73 17.24 6.09
C ALA A 284 3.75 16.40 6.90
N ILE A 285 4.24 15.32 7.48
CA ILE A 285 3.43 14.39 8.29
C ILE A 285 4.11 14.10 9.61
N LEU A 286 3.32 13.74 10.60
CA LEU A 286 3.75 13.13 11.86
C LEU A 286 3.59 11.62 11.74
N THR A 287 4.66 10.87 12.00
CA THR A 287 4.68 9.41 11.83
C THR A 287 5.01 8.67 13.11
N ARG A 288 4.42 7.49 13.27
CA ARG A 288 4.72 6.53 14.32
C ARG A 288 4.81 5.13 13.74
N PHE A 289 5.72 4.31 14.26
CA PHE A 289 6.02 2.99 13.74
C PHE A 289 5.70 1.90 14.75
N MET A 290 5.04 0.85 14.29
CA MET A 290 4.71 -0.33 15.07
C MET A 290 5.18 -1.59 14.35
N LEU A 291 5.76 -2.53 15.08
CA LEU A 291 6.22 -3.83 14.56
C LEU A 291 5.51 -4.96 15.28
N TYR A 292 4.88 -5.88 14.56
CA TYR A 292 4.20 -7.05 15.10
C TYR A 292 4.28 -8.28 14.20
#